data_738ec7610d3e77acf19b4ce5a588c6f1
#
_entry.id   738ec7610d3e77acf19b4ce5a588c6f1
#
_cell.length_a   1.000
_cell.length_b   1.000
_cell.length_c   1.000
_cell.angle_alpha   90.00
_cell.angle_beta   90.00
_cell.angle_gamma   90.00
#
_symmetry.space_group_name_H-M   'P 1'
#
loop_
_entity.id
_entity.type
_entity.pdbx_description
1 polymer ?
#
loop_
_entity_poly.entity_id
_entity_poly.type
_entity_poly.pdbx_seq_one_letter_code
_entity_poly.pdbx_strand_id
1 'polypeptide(L)'
;YVSGSKGATLVTHAESVALIKKHGRKATPELKTYTPAAGMPTYDTIRAKVVKEYTDAGFSAANVWLQSFNYPDVAYWVKNSGDFGKQAVFLDGNYTDGTTVGMDESVPSKPIGIPNFVAYNAAGFNYIAPPMQMLLKNDNGKLAVSDYAKAAKAAGMHIITWTLERSGPLAK
;
A
#
# COMPACT_ATOMS: atom_id res chain seq x y z
N TYR A 1 -23.52 -5.19 -10.09
CA TYR A 1 -22.20 -5.85 -10.01
C TYR A 1 -22.21 -7.17 -10.77
N VAL A 2 -23.14 -8.08 -10.44
CA VAL A 2 -23.18 -9.43 -11.04
C VAL A 2 -23.40 -9.39 -12.55
N SER A 3 -24.20 -8.48 -13.05
CA SER A 3 -24.44 -8.31 -14.49
C SER A 3 -23.24 -7.72 -15.23
N GLY A 4 -22.50 -6.81 -14.59
CA GLY A 4 -21.31 -6.18 -15.19
C GLY A 4 -20.06 -7.06 -15.21
N SER A 5 -20.02 -8.13 -14.38
CA SER A 5 -18.89 -9.08 -14.36
C SER A 5 -19.06 -10.24 -15.34
N LYS A 6 -20.22 -10.35 -16.00
CA LYS A 6 -20.50 -11.43 -16.96
C LYS A 6 -19.60 -11.27 -18.18
N GLY A 7 -18.69 -12.22 -18.37
CA GLY A 7 -17.69 -12.18 -19.43
C GLY A 7 -16.36 -11.48 -19.05
N ALA A 8 -16.20 -11.06 -17.80
CA ALA A 8 -14.90 -10.57 -17.33
C ALA A 8 -13.90 -11.72 -17.27
N THR A 9 -12.65 -11.44 -17.66
CA THR A 9 -11.51 -12.37 -17.59
C THR A 9 -10.46 -11.87 -16.61
N LEU A 10 -9.79 -12.81 -15.96
CA LEU A 10 -8.59 -12.47 -15.19
C LEU A 10 -7.49 -12.03 -16.15
N VAL A 11 -6.85 -10.92 -15.80
CA VAL A 11 -5.69 -10.41 -16.55
C VAL A 11 -4.41 -10.67 -15.77
N THR A 12 -3.32 -10.88 -16.49
CA THR A 12 -1.99 -10.92 -15.90
C THR A 12 -1.57 -9.52 -15.44
N HIS A 13 -0.54 -9.44 -14.59
CA HIS A 13 0.00 -8.16 -14.18
C HIS A 13 0.52 -7.35 -15.38
N ALA A 14 1.20 -7.99 -16.34
CA ALA A 14 1.67 -7.32 -17.56
C ALA A 14 0.54 -6.75 -18.42
N GLU A 15 -0.57 -7.47 -18.58
CA GLU A 15 -1.77 -6.96 -19.27
C GLU A 15 -2.39 -5.79 -18.53
N SER A 16 -2.45 -5.84 -17.20
CA SER A 16 -2.90 -4.73 -16.36
C SER A 16 -2.01 -3.50 -16.53
N VAL A 17 -0.69 -3.66 -16.53
CA VAL A 17 0.29 -2.60 -16.78
C VAL A 17 0.06 -1.97 -18.16
N ALA A 18 -0.13 -2.77 -19.20
CA ALA A 18 -0.41 -2.28 -20.55
C ALA A 18 -1.71 -1.46 -20.60
N LEU A 19 -2.75 -1.92 -19.90
CA LEU A 19 -4.03 -1.23 -19.83
C LEU A 19 -3.91 0.13 -19.11
N ILE A 20 -3.22 0.17 -17.98
CA ILE A 20 -2.96 1.41 -17.22
C ILE A 20 -2.21 2.42 -18.10
N LYS A 21 -1.19 1.95 -18.82
CA LYS A 21 -0.42 2.78 -19.75
C LYS A 21 -1.28 3.31 -20.88
N LYS A 22 -2.10 2.45 -21.51
CA LYS A 22 -3.03 2.84 -22.58
C LYS A 22 -3.94 3.99 -22.17
N HIS A 23 -4.34 4.02 -20.91
CA HIS A 23 -5.20 5.08 -20.37
C HIS A 23 -4.44 6.26 -19.76
N GLY A 24 -3.12 6.31 -19.88
CA GLY A 24 -2.30 7.40 -19.33
C GLY A 24 -2.41 7.57 -17.83
N ARG A 25 -2.62 6.47 -17.10
CA ARG A 25 -2.82 6.51 -15.65
C ARG A 25 -1.53 6.15 -14.91
N LYS A 26 -1.44 6.59 -13.65
CA LYS A 26 -0.42 6.20 -12.68
C LYS A 26 -0.79 4.86 -12.06
N ALA A 27 0.17 4.16 -11.48
CA ALA A 27 -0.01 2.82 -10.93
C ALA A 27 0.39 2.73 -9.45
N THR A 28 -0.39 1.98 -8.69
CA THR A 28 -0.11 1.63 -7.28
C THR A 28 -0.27 0.13 -7.08
N PRO A 29 0.60 -0.70 -7.70
CA PRO A 29 0.49 -2.15 -7.57
C PRO A 29 0.82 -2.61 -6.16
N GLU A 30 0.01 -3.49 -5.62
CA GLU A 30 0.25 -4.11 -4.33
C GLU A 30 0.76 -5.54 -4.51
N LEU A 31 1.93 -5.85 -3.96
CA LEU A 31 2.38 -7.21 -3.80
C LEU A 31 1.78 -7.81 -2.52
N LYS A 32 0.91 -8.78 -2.70
CA LYS A 32 0.30 -9.51 -1.60
C LYS A 32 1.22 -10.62 -1.10
N THR A 33 1.22 -10.83 0.21
CA THR A 33 1.87 -11.99 0.82
C THR A 33 1.20 -13.27 0.36
N TYR A 34 1.99 -14.28 0.07
CA TYR A 34 1.52 -15.62 -0.29
C TYR A 34 2.36 -16.67 0.43
N THR A 35 1.84 -17.88 0.55
CA THR A 35 2.62 -19.01 1.07
C THR A 35 3.31 -19.71 -0.10
N PRO A 36 4.65 -19.68 -0.17
CA PRO A 36 5.36 -20.38 -1.25
C PRO A 36 5.04 -21.87 -1.22
N ALA A 37 4.74 -22.43 -2.39
CA ALA A 37 4.58 -23.85 -2.59
C ALA A 37 5.66 -24.36 -3.57
N ALA A 38 5.83 -25.66 -3.65
CA ALA A 38 6.77 -26.27 -4.58
C ALA A 38 6.47 -25.83 -6.02
N GLY A 39 7.49 -25.35 -6.73
CA GLY A 39 7.38 -24.86 -8.10
C GLY A 39 6.93 -23.39 -8.24
N MET A 40 6.57 -22.73 -7.16
CA MET A 40 6.30 -21.28 -7.20
C MET A 40 7.59 -20.47 -7.26
N PRO A 41 7.57 -19.28 -7.90
CA PRO A 41 8.70 -18.35 -7.87
C PRO A 41 9.02 -17.92 -6.44
N THR A 42 10.28 -17.59 -6.19
CA THR A 42 10.69 -16.97 -4.93
C THR A 42 10.13 -15.55 -4.80
N TYR A 43 10.05 -15.03 -3.58
CA TYR A 43 9.66 -13.64 -3.35
C TYR A 43 10.54 -12.66 -4.13
N ASP A 44 11.85 -12.85 -4.16
CA ASP A 44 12.75 -11.96 -4.88
C ASP A 44 12.51 -11.98 -6.39
N THR A 45 12.18 -13.15 -6.95
CA THR A 45 11.78 -13.26 -8.35
C THR A 45 10.53 -12.46 -8.66
N ILE A 46 9.53 -12.52 -7.77
CA ILE A 46 8.27 -11.77 -7.96
C ILE A 46 8.50 -10.27 -7.75
N ARG A 47 9.25 -9.87 -6.72
CA ARG A 47 9.61 -8.47 -6.45
C ARG A 47 10.30 -7.83 -7.66
N ALA A 48 11.28 -8.53 -8.23
CA ALA A 48 11.98 -8.07 -9.42
C ALA A 48 11.06 -8.03 -10.65
N LYS A 49 10.21 -9.05 -10.83
CA LYS A 49 9.29 -9.16 -11.97
C LYS A 49 8.28 -8.01 -12.01
N VAL A 50 7.71 -7.61 -10.87
CA VAL A 50 6.78 -6.48 -10.81
C VAL A 50 7.43 -5.22 -11.37
N VAL A 51 8.65 -4.88 -10.95
CA VAL A 51 9.39 -3.71 -11.44
C VAL A 51 9.73 -3.85 -12.93
N LYS A 52 10.18 -5.03 -13.33
CA LYS A 52 10.54 -5.31 -14.72
C LYS A 52 9.37 -5.08 -15.67
N GLU A 53 8.16 -5.50 -15.33
CA GLU A 53 7.00 -5.33 -16.18
C GLU A 53 6.63 -3.85 -16.39
N TYR A 54 6.79 -2.99 -15.38
CA TYR A 54 6.65 -1.54 -15.53
C TYR A 54 7.78 -0.94 -16.40
N THR A 55 9.01 -1.40 -16.20
CA THR A 55 10.16 -0.95 -16.99
C THR A 55 10.00 -1.34 -18.46
N ASP A 56 9.67 -2.60 -18.74
CA ASP A 56 9.45 -3.11 -20.10
C ASP A 56 8.31 -2.37 -20.80
N ALA A 57 7.27 -2.01 -20.08
CA ALA A 57 6.19 -1.19 -20.59
C ALA A 57 6.57 0.29 -20.77
N GLY A 58 7.77 0.70 -20.38
CA GLY A 58 8.25 2.08 -20.48
C GLY A 58 7.53 3.07 -19.54
N PHE A 59 7.18 2.62 -18.34
CA PHE A 59 6.72 3.54 -17.30
C PHE A 59 7.89 4.32 -16.72
N SER A 60 7.68 5.61 -16.49
CA SER A 60 8.55 6.37 -15.60
C SER A 60 8.30 5.93 -14.16
N ALA A 61 9.36 5.76 -13.38
CA ALA A 61 9.27 5.47 -11.95
C ALA A 61 8.41 6.50 -11.20
N ALA A 62 8.43 7.77 -11.63
CA ALA A 62 7.60 8.84 -11.07
C ALA A 62 6.08 8.61 -11.17
N ASN A 63 5.65 7.60 -11.91
CA ASN A 63 4.24 7.25 -12.09
C ASN A 63 3.85 5.91 -11.45
N VAL A 64 4.74 5.29 -10.66
CA VAL A 64 4.51 3.98 -10.06
C VAL A 64 4.87 3.99 -8.58
N TRP A 65 3.92 3.64 -7.73
CA TRP A 65 4.09 3.46 -6.29
C TRP A 65 3.90 1.98 -5.95
N LEU A 66 5.01 1.22 -5.92
CA LEU A 66 5.00 -0.18 -5.51
C LEU A 66 4.63 -0.25 -4.04
N GLN A 67 3.66 -1.07 -3.68
CA GLN A 67 3.21 -1.13 -2.28
C GLN A 67 3.09 -2.56 -1.74
N SER A 68 3.37 -2.72 -0.45
CA SER A 68 3.18 -3.99 0.28
C SER A 68 3.01 -3.74 1.78
N PHE A 69 2.22 -4.61 2.43
CA PHE A 69 2.18 -4.73 3.90
C PHE A 69 3.39 -5.47 4.46
N ASN A 70 4.19 -6.12 3.59
CA ASN A 70 5.35 -6.87 4.00
C ASN A 70 6.61 -6.01 3.94
N TYR A 71 7.18 -5.67 5.08
CA TYR A 71 8.39 -4.87 5.18
C TYR A 71 9.54 -5.36 4.26
N PRO A 72 9.85 -6.69 4.19
CA PRO A 72 10.89 -7.19 3.28
C PRO A 72 10.67 -6.88 1.80
N ASP A 73 9.42 -6.76 1.33
CA ASP A 73 9.15 -6.41 -0.08
C ASP A 73 9.57 -4.97 -0.36
N VAL A 74 9.16 -4.06 0.52
CA VAL A 74 9.50 -2.63 0.39
C VAL A 74 11.00 -2.43 0.52
N ALA A 75 11.65 -3.09 1.50
CA ALA A 75 13.10 -3.04 1.69
C ALA A 75 13.85 -3.56 0.45
N TYR A 76 13.34 -4.62 -0.18
CA TYR A 76 13.91 -5.12 -1.45
C TYR A 76 13.86 -4.06 -2.54
N TRP A 77 12.70 -3.42 -2.75
CA TRP A 77 12.56 -2.41 -3.79
C TRP A 77 13.41 -1.17 -3.52
N VAL A 78 13.41 -0.68 -2.29
CA VAL A 78 14.28 0.45 -1.88
C VAL A 78 15.74 0.17 -2.24
N LYS A 79 16.21 -1.05 -1.97
CA LYS A 79 17.60 -1.44 -2.21
C LYS A 79 17.92 -1.73 -3.68
N ASN A 80 17.01 -2.36 -4.42
CA ASN A 80 17.33 -3.02 -5.69
C ASN A 80 16.64 -2.42 -6.92
N SER A 81 15.72 -1.45 -6.76
CA SER A 81 14.85 -1.01 -7.86
C SER A 81 15.09 0.44 -8.29
N GLY A 82 16.19 1.05 -7.88
CA GLY A 82 16.56 2.40 -8.29
C GLY A 82 15.46 3.43 -8.02
N ASP A 83 15.06 4.20 -9.03
CA ASP A 83 14.05 5.25 -8.86
C ASP A 83 12.66 4.70 -8.50
N PHE A 84 12.30 3.48 -8.92
CA PHE A 84 11.07 2.82 -8.47
C PHE A 84 11.09 2.57 -6.96
N GLY A 85 12.25 2.22 -6.40
CA GLY A 85 12.39 2.01 -4.96
C GLY A 85 12.20 3.29 -4.14
N LYS A 86 12.53 4.45 -4.69
CA LYS A 86 12.32 5.75 -4.02
C LYS A 86 10.84 6.07 -3.80
N GLN A 87 9.95 5.47 -4.56
CA GLN A 87 8.49 5.60 -4.45
C GLN A 87 7.82 4.36 -3.84
N ALA A 88 8.59 3.40 -3.36
CA ALA A 88 8.04 2.24 -2.68
C ALA A 88 7.30 2.65 -1.40
N VAL A 89 6.13 2.06 -1.19
CA VAL A 89 5.18 2.43 -0.15
C VAL A 89 5.04 1.27 0.83
N PHE A 90 5.29 1.54 2.09
CA PHE A 90 4.99 0.59 3.15
C PHE A 90 3.54 0.78 3.62
N LEU A 91 2.70 -0.22 3.38
CA LEU A 91 1.34 -0.24 3.88
C LEU A 91 1.37 -0.62 5.36
N ASP A 92 0.88 0.25 6.21
CA ASP A 92 0.86 0.00 7.66
C ASP A 92 -0.52 -0.47 8.10
N GLY A 93 -0.59 -1.75 8.49
CA GLY A 93 -1.78 -2.37 9.04
C GLY A 93 -1.73 -2.57 10.55
N ASN A 94 -0.76 -1.96 11.25
CA ASN A 94 -0.57 -2.12 12.69
C ASN A 94 -1.53 -1.25 13.49
N TYR A 95 -2.77 -1.66 13.57
CA TYR A 95 -3.77 -1.05 14.45
C TYR A 95 -4.56 -2.12 15.18
N THR A 96 -5.00 -1.79 16.38
CA THR A 96 -5.88 -2.64 17.17
C THR A 96 -7.31 -2.15 17.01
N ASP A 97 -8.13 -2.95 16.42
CA ASP A 97 -9.57 -2.79 16.49
C ASP A 97 -10.23 -3.89 17.36
N GLY A 98 -9.42 -4.75 17.94
CA GLY A 98 -9.88 -5.85 18.79
C GLY A 98 -10.54 -7.00 18.03
N THR A 99 -10.71 -6.89 16.72
CA THR A 99 -11.37 -7.89 15.88
C THR A 99 -10.73 -7.96 14.50
N THR A 100 -11.42 -8.39 13.53
CA THR A 100 -10.92 -8.54 12.17
C THR A 100 -10.56 -7.18 11.59
N VAL A 101 -9.30 -7.02 11.26
CA VAL A 101 -8.71 -5.84 10.62
C VAL A 101 -9.68 -5.13 9.68
N GLY A 102 -10.12 -3.96 10.07
CA GLY A 102 -10.74 -3.01 9.17
C GLY A 102 -12.17 -3.33 8.72
N MET A 103 -12.91 -4.20 9.39
CA MET A 103 -14.26 -4.57 8.97
C MET A 103 -15.38 -4.00 9.85
N ASP A 104 -15.08 -3.56 11.06
CA ASP A 104 -16.05 -2.95 11.96
C ASP A 104 -15.74 -1.45 12.15
N GLU A 105 -16.48 -0.61 11.46
CA GLU A 105 -16.34 0.85 11.55
C GLU A 105 -16.85 1.43 12.88
N SER A 106 -17.56 0.62 13.68
CA SER A 106 -18.06 1.01 15.00
C SER A 106 -16.98 1.01 16.08
N VAL A 107 -15.87 0.31 15.84
CA VAL A 107 -14.73 0.25 16.76
C VAL A 107 -13.64 1.20 16.28
N PRO A 108 -13.30 2.26 17.04
CA PRO A 108 -12.22 3.15 16.65
C PRO A 108 -10.89 2.39 16.59
N SER A 109 -10.34 2.27 15.39
CA SER A 109 -9.01 1.68 15.22
C SER A 109 -7.96 2.58 15.83
N LYS A 110 -7.09 1.99 16.64
CA LYS A 110 -5.97 2.71 17.24
C LYS A 110 -4.66 2.11 16.73
N PRO A 111 -3.67 2.93 16.37
CA PRO A 111 -2.35 2.39 16.07
C PRO A 111 -1.81 1.61 17.28
N ILE A 112 -1.22 0.44 17.04
CA ILE A 112 -0.60 -0.39 18.08
C ILE A 112 0.61 0.33 18.69
N GLY A 113 1.14 1.30 17.98
CA GLY A 113 2.23 2.14 18.38
C GLY A 113 2.58 3.09 17.25
N ILE A 114 3.48 4.01 17.54
CA ILE A 114 4.04 4.88 16.50
C ILE A 114 5.36 4.23 16.04
N PRO A 115 5.47 3.84 14.75
CA PRO A 115 6.71 3.30 14.23
C PRO A 115 7.88 4.29 14.37
N ASN A 116 9.08 3.79 14.39
CA ASN A 116 10.26 4.65 14.29
C ASN A 116 10.44 5.16 12.85
N PHE A 117 9.67 6.17 12.50
CA PHE A 117 9.70 6.76 11.17
C PHE A 117 11.04 7.37 10.79
N VAL A 118 11.82 7.84 11.78
CA VAL A 118 13.18 8.33 11.53
C VAL A 118 14.06 7.19 11.00
N ALA A 119 13.97 6.01 11.61
CA ALA A 119 14.69 4.83 11.13
C ALA A 119 14.19 4.35 9.76
N TYR A 120 12.89 4.41 9.50
CA TYR A 120 12.34 4.09 8.18
C TYR A 120 12.86 5.04 7.10
N ASN A 121 12.81 6.33 7.35
CA ASN A 121 13.33 7.34 6.40
C ASN A 121 14.83 7.15 6.16
N ALA A 122 15.61 6.94 7.23
CA ALA A 122 17.05 6.68 7.11
C ALA A 122 17.38 5.39 6.33
N ALA A 123 16.48 4.39 6.35
CA ALA A 123 16.58 3.18 5.55
C ALA A 123 16.08 3.35 4.10
N GLY A 124 15.66 4.56 3.70
CA GLY A 124 15.19 4.88 2.37
C GLY A 124 13.70 4.67 2.12
N PHE A 125 12.92 4.39 3.16
CA PHE A 125 11.46 4.35 3.07
C PHE A 125 10.93 5.79 3.07
N ASN A 126 10.48 6.27 1.94
CA ASN A 126 9.98 7.64 1.83
C ASN A 126 8.46 7.74 2.02
N TYR A 127 7.74 6.64 1.82
CA TYR A 127 6.28 6.60 1.85
C TYR A 127 5.76 5.59 2.87
N ILE A 128 4.79 6.06 3.67
CA ILE A 128 4.01 5.22 4.57
C ILE A 128 2.52 5.33 4.21
N ALA A 129 1.81 4.21 4.22
CA ALA A 129 0.40 4.20 3.90
C ALA A 129 -0.42 3.53 5.00
N PRO A 130 -0.84 4.28 6.02
CA PRO A 130 -1.78 3.83 7.03
C PRO A 130 -3.22 3.93 6.56
N PRO A 131 -4.17 3.19 7.17
CA PRO A 131 -5.59 3.47 7.02
C PRO A 131 -5.92 4.86 7.57
N MET A 132 -6.92 5.49 6.97
CA MET A 132 -7.26 6.91 7.23
C MET A 132 -7.51 7.22 8.71
N GLN A 133 -8.14 6.29 9.44
CA GLN A 133 -8.43 6.45 10.86
C GLN A 133 -7.17 6.57 11.75
N MET A 134 -6.03 6.07 11.30
CA MET A 134 -4.78 6.24 12.04
C MET A 134 -4.22 7.67 11.97
N LEU A 135 -4.67 8.45 11.00
CA LEU A 135 -4.20 9.83 10.79
C LEU A 135 -4.97 10.85 11.63
N LEU A 136 -6.09 10.45 12.19
CA LEU A 136 -7.01 11.32 12.90
C LEU A 136 -7.19 10.87 14.34
N LYS A 137 -7.52 11.80 15.21
CA LYS A 137 -7.97 11.53 16.59
C LYS A 137 -9.15 12.42 16.94
N ASN A 138 -9.97 11.94 17.86
CA ASN A 138 -11.00 12.78 18.48
C ASN A 138 -10.36 13.56 19.63
N ASP A 139 -10.44 14.87 19.58
CA ASP A 139 -9.99 15.78 20.62
C ASP A 139 -11.19 16.60 21.10
N ASN A 140 -11.83 16.15 22.19
CA ASN A 140 -13.00 16.80 22.78
C ASN A 140 -14.15 17.03 21.78
N GLY A 141 -14.46 16.02 20.97
CA GLY A 141 -15.53 16.06 19.96
C GLY A 141 -15.13 16.70 18.63
N LYS A 142 -13.86 17.11 18.48
CA LYS A 142 -13.33 17.66 17.23
C LYS A 142 -12.30 16.71 16.62
N LEU A 143 -12.32 16.60 15.31
CA LEU A 143 -11.26 15.88 14.59
C LEU A 143 -9.95 16.67 14.64
N ALA A 144 -8.89 16.00 15.05
CA ALA A 144 -7.54 16.55 15.10
C ALA A 144 -6.54 15.57 14.45
N VAL A 145 -5.37 16.08 14.09
CA VAL A 145 -4.29 15.27 13.55
C VAL A 145 -3.74 14.35 14.64
N SER A 146 -3.62 13.06 14.38
CA SER A 146 -3.09 12.07 15.32
C SER A 146 -1.59 12.26 15.57
N ASP A 147 -1.11 11.69 16.65
CA ASP A 147 0.32 11.71 16.97
C ASP A 147 1.13 10.82 16.02
N TYR A 148 0.51 9.77 15.45
CA TYR A 148 1.07 8.98 14.36
C TYR A 148 1.37 9.86 13.12
N ALA A 149 0.38 10.62 12.65
CA ALA A 149 0.55 11.49 11.49
C ALA A 149 1.60 12.60 11.73
N LYS A 150 1.61 13.18 12.94
CA LYS A 150 2.63 14.17 13.32
C LYS A 150 4.03 13.58 13.30
N ALA A 151 4.21 12.38 13.88
CA ALA A 151 5.50 11.70 13.92
C ALA A 151 6.01 11.34 12.52
N ALA A 152 5.13 10.82 11.65
CA ALA A 152 5.47 10.51 10.26
C ALA A 152 5.94 11.77 9.51
N LYS A 153 5.20 12.88 9.63
CA LYS A 153 5.55 14.15 8.98
C LYS A 153 6.83 14.76 9.55
N ALA A 154 7.04 14.69 10.85
CA ALA A 154 8.26 15.18 11.50
C ALA A 154 9.50 14.41 11.05
N ALA A 155 9.36 13.13 10.72
CA ALA A 155 10.42 12.29 10.16
C ALA A 155 10.62 12.46 8.65
N GLY A 156 9.90 13.36 7.98
CA GLY A 156 9.98 13.59 6.53
C GLY A 156 9.26 12.56 5.67
N MET A 157 8.44 11.69 6.26
CA MET A 157 7.67 10.70 5.50
C MET A 157 6.57 11.36 4.66
N HIS A 158 6.39 10.87 3.44
CA HIS A 158 5.18 11.10 2.67
C HIS A 158 4.09 10.13 3.11
N ILE A 159 2.86 10.61 3.17
CA ILE A 159 1.71 9.81 3.59
C ILE A 159 0.77 9.62 2.40
N ILE A 160 0.50 8.36 2.08
CA ILE A 160 -0.61 7.93 1.21
C ILE A 160 -1.56 7.17 2.12
N THR A 161 -2.84 7.46 2.08
CA THR A 161 -3.81 6.79 2.96
C THR A 161 -4.80 5.95 2.17
N TRP A 162 -5.38 4.96 2.83
CA TRP A 162 -6.42 4.07 2.33
C TRP A 162 -7.46 3.86 3.43
N THR A 163 -8.71 3.68 3.18
CA THR A 163 -9.45 3.69 1.94
C THR A 163 -10.38 4.90 1.95
N LEU A 164 -10.34 5.72 0.92
CA LEU A 164 -11.22 6.89 0.84
C LEU A 164 -12.67 6.48 0.61
N GLU A 165 -12.87 5.49 -0.24
CA GLU A 165 -14.18 4.93 -0.53
C GLU A 165 -14.25 3.50 -0.01
N ARG A 166 -15.13 3.28 0.93
CA ARG A 166 -15.43 1.97 1.46
C ARG A 166 -16.94 1.78 1.43
N SER A 167 -17.38 0.78 0.68
CA SER A 167 -18.76 0.35 0.79
C SER A 167 -18.99 -0.13 2.22
N GLY A 168 -19.83 0.55 2.95
CA GLY A 168 -20.35 0.06 4.21
C GLY A 168 -21.06 -1.30 4.03
N PRO A 169 -21.37 -2.03 5.10
CA PRO A 169 -22.18 -3.24 4.99
C PRO A 169 -23.47 -2.87 4.27
N LEU A 170 -23.75 -3.57 3.17
CA LEU A 170 -25.03 -3.45 2.49
C LEU A 170 -26.10 -3.77 3.53
N ALA A 171 -27.05 -2.86 3.72
CA ALA A 171 -28.21 -3.14 4.57
C ALA A 171 -28.85 -4.44 4.10
N LYS A 172 -28.99 -5.38 5.03
CA LYS A 172 -29.68 -6.64 4.78
C LYS A 172 -31.17 -6.41 4.63
#